data_bc10d0631e990fad265ac09958182c8e
#
_entry.id   bc10d0631e990fad265ac09958182c8e
#
_cell.length_a   1.000
_cell.length_b   1.000
_cell.length_c   1.000
_cell.angle_alpha   90.00
_cell.angle_beta   90.00
_cell.angle_gamma   90.00
#
_symmetry.space_group_name_H-M   'P 1'
#
loop_
_entity.id
_entity.type
_entity.pdbx_description
1 polymer ?
#
loop_
_entity_poly.entity_id
_entity_poly.type
_entity_poly.pdbx_seq_one_letter_code
_entity_poly.pdbx_strand_id
1 'polypeptide(L)'
;MAAPAVRVPEKHAVVDHAKPCIITRGLTARFGERAAVRDVTASFPQNAVTAIIGPSGCGKSTLLRCLNRMHETVPGARVEGTVEILGTAIYGEGTSPIAVRRHVGMVFQRPTPFPTMSVRDNVAAGLRVANRKGEISGSTDEIVEEALQRAGLWAEVKDRLNDSAMGLSGGQQQRLCIARALATRPRVILLDEPTASLDPLSTQKVEELVYELRQTVSVVIVTHNMQQAARISDCTAFLLAGELVEFDSTRDLFTAPKDPRTESYVTGRFG
;
A
#
# COMPACT_ATOMS: atom_id res chain seq x y z
N MET A 1 -27.26 16.31 9.39
CA MET A 1 -26.39 17.16 8.55
C MET A 1 -25.74 16.24 7.51
N ALA A 2 -25.91 16.53 6.22
CA ALA A 2 -25.25 15.74 5.18
C ALA A 2 -23.72 15.89 5.30
N ALA A 3 -22.96 14.79 5.18
CA ALA A 3 -21.53 14.84 5.12
C ALA A 3 -21.08 15.76 3.96
N PRO A 4 -20.00 16.55 4.12
CA PRO A 4 -19.51 17.40 3.04
C PRO A 4 -19.10 16.52 1.84
N ALA A 5 -19.52 16.93 0.64
CA ALA A 5 -19.15 16.24 -0.59
C ALA A 5 -17.62 16.11 -0.71
N VAL A 6 -17.18 14.91 -1.01
CA VAL A 6 -15.75 14.64 -1.21
C VAL A 6 -15.29 15.34 -2.49
N ARG A 7 -14.33 16.26 -2.39
CA ARG A 7 -13.76 16.96 -3.55
C ARG A 7 -12.65 16.11 -4.16
N VAL A 8 -12.82 15.70 -5.41
CA VAL A 8 -11.80 15.02 -6.21
C VAL A 8 -11.03 16.09 -7.02
N PRO A 9 -9.70 16.20 -6.88
CA PRO A 9 -8.92 17.15 -7.67
C PRO A 9 -8.97 16.81 -9.17
N GLU A 10 -8.97 17.83 -10.03
CA GLU A 10 -8.99 17.64 -11.50
C GLU A 10 -7.70 17.02 -12.10
N LYS A 11 -6.67 16.82 -11.30
CA LYS A 11 -5.32 16.41 -11.75
C LYS A 11 -5.05 14.89 -11.70
N HIS A 12 -6.06 14.05 -11.90
CA HIS A 12 -5.78 12.62 -12.06
C HIS A 12 -5.28 12.38 -13.50
N ALA A 13 -4.06 11.84 -13.61
CA ALA A 13 -3.52 11.41 -14.89
C ALA A 13 -4.45 10.33 -15.50
N VAL A 14 -4.57 10.31 -16.82
CA VAL A 14 -5.24 9.19 -17.50
C VAL A 14 -4.44 7.93 -17.20
N VAL A 15 -5.00 7.04 -16.39
CA VAL A 15 -4.36 5.78 -16.01
C VAL A 15 -4.51 4.80 -17.18
N ASP A 16 -3.40 4.27 -17.67
CA ASP A 16 -3.43 3.20 -18.66
C ASP A 16 -3.84 1.87 -18.01
N HIS A 17 -5.14 1.61 -17.98
CA HIS A 17 -5.71 0.36 -17.49
C HIS A 17 -5.28 -0.88 -18.31
N ALA A 18 -4.67 -0.68 -19.49
CA ALA A 18 -4.20 -1.78 -20.34
C ALA A 18 -2.95 -2.49 -19.80
N LYS A 19 -2.26 -1.92 -18.81
CA LYS A 19 -1.06 -2.53 -18.20
C LYS A 19 -1.22 -2.71 -16.71
N PRO A 20 -1.88 -3.77 -16.26
CA PRO A 20 -2.00 -4.04 -14.82
C PRO A 20 -0.65 -4.53 -14.25
N CYS A 21 -0.31 -4.05 -13.04
CA CYS A 21 0.81 -4.58 -12.28
C CYS A 21 0.38 -5.74 -11.36
N ILE A 22 -0.89 -5.74 -10.93
CA ILE A 22 -1.46 -6.81 -10.10
C ILE A 22 -2.80 -7.21 -10.72
N ILE A 23 -3.02 -8.51 -10.82
CA ILE A 23 -4.31 -9.08 -11.23
C ILE A 23 -4.73 -10.11 -10.18
N THR A 24 -5.96 -10.00 -9.70
CA THR A 24 -6.60 -11.04 -8.88
C THR A 24 -7.76 -11.66 -9.66
N ARG A 25 -7.93 -13.00 -9.58
CA ARG A 25 -9.07 -13.70 -10.17
C ARG A 25 -9.61 -14.68 -9.14
N GLY A 26 -10.85 -14.47 -8.71
CA GLY A 26 -11.52 -15.31 -7.73
C GLY A 26 -10.82 -15.36 -6.38
N LEU A 27 -10.09 -14.30 -6.00
CA LEU A 27 -9.29 -14.29 -4.77
C LEU A 27 -10.19 -14.41 -3.55
N THR A 28 -10.04 -15.52 -2.84
CA THR A 28 -10.72 -15.76 -1.56
C THR A 28 -9.69 -15.99 -0.47
N ALA A 29 -9.77 -15.24 0.62
CA ALA A 29 -8.87 -15.34 1.76
C ALA A 29 -9.64 -15.76 3.02
N ARG A 30 -9.16 -16.83 3.67
CA ARG A 30 -9.80 -17.44 4.84
C ARG A 30 -8.90 -17.40 6.06
N PHE A 31 -9.54 -17.37 7.22
CA PHE A 31 -8.97 -17.71 8.53
C PHE A 31 -9.77 -18.93 9.06
N GLY A 32 -9.21 -20.10 9.00
CA GLY A 32 -9.96 -21.35 9.20
C GLY A 32 -11.13 -21.43 8.21
N GLU A 33 -12.35 -21.60 8.72
CA GLU A 33 -13.57 -21.67 7.89
C GLU A 33 -14.14 -20.31 7.49
N ARG A 34 -13.73 -19.22 8.15
CA ARG A 34 -14.26 -17.88 7.88
C ARG A 34 -13.56 -17.24 6.68
N ALA A 35 -14.31 -16.95 5.64
CA ALA A 35 -13.83 -16.13 4.53
C ALA A 35 -13.87 -14.64 4.92
N ALA A 36 -12.71 -14.00 4.96
CA ALA A 36 -12.58 -12.57 5.20
C ALA A 36 -12.57 -11.75 3.91
N VAL A 37 -12.19 -12.38 2.79
CA VAL A 37 -12.28 -11.85 1.42
C VAL A 37 -12.88 -12.95 0.56
N ARG A 38 -13.77 -12.60 -0.37
CA ARG A 38 -14.53 -13.55 -1.18
C ARG A 38 -14.52 -13.16 -2.64
N ASP A 39 -14.05 -14.07 -3.49
CA ASP A 39 -14.16 -13.99 -4.95
C ASP A 39 -13.76 -12.65 -5.57
N VAL A 40 -12.68 -12.03 -5.06
CA VAL A 40 -12.24 -10.71 -5.54
C VAL A 40 -11.49 -10.86 -6.86
N THR A 41 -12.08 -10.34 -7.93
CA THR A 41 -11.47 -10.21 -9.26
C THR A 41 -11.24 -8.74 -9.57
N ALA A 42 -9.97 -8.33 -9.69
CA ALA A 42 -9.57 -6.95 -9.89
C ALA A 42 -8.26 -6.84 -10.69
N SER A 43 -8.08 -5.70 -11.35
CA SER A 43 -6.89 -5.38 -12.15
C SER A 43 -6.34 -4.03 -11.70
N PHE A 44 -5.20 -4.04 -11.00
CA PHE A 44 -4.57 -2.84 -10.45
C PHE A 44 -3.59 -2.27 -11.47
N PRO A 45 -3.74 -1.01 -11.89
CA PRO A 45 -2.90 -0.43 -12.93
C PRO A 45 -1.46 -0.22 -12.46
N GLN A 46 -0.52 -0.27 -13.42
CA GLN A 46 0.89 0.02 -13.19
C GLN A 46 1.12 1.53 -13.04
N ASN A 47 2.09 1.91 -12.19
CA ASN A 47 2.49 3.30 -11.98
C ASN A 47 1.30 4.23 -11.65
N ALA A 48 0.44 3.76 -10.77
CA ALA A 48 -0.74 4.46 -10.30
C ALA A 48 -0.93 4.22 -8.81
N VAL A 49 -1.72 5.06 -8.17
CA VAL A 49 -2.20 4.85 -6.81
C VAL A 49 -3.60 4.25 -6.86
N THR A 50 -3.76 3.05 -6.34
CA THR A 50 -5.09 2.44 -6.14
C THR A 50 -5.44 2.45 -4.66
N ALA A 51 -6.54 3.11 -4.29
CA ALA A 51 -7.09 3.05 -2.94
C ALA A 51 -8.04 1.87 -2.77
N ILE A 52 -7.97 1.18 -1.64
CA ILE A 52 -8.98 0.21 -1.20
C ILE A 52 -9.73 0.85 -0.03
N ILE A 53 -11.01 1.15 -0.21
CA ILE A 53 -11.89 1.76 0.78
C ILE A 53 -12.97 0.78 1.24
N GLY A 54 -13.62 1.10 2.36
CA GLY A 54 -14.74 0.31 2.92
C GLY A 54 -14.80 0.39 4.44
N PRO A 55 -15.87 -0.11 5.05
CA PRO A 55 -16.05 -0.10 6.51
C PRO A 55 -14.94 -0.87 7.25
N SER A 56 -14.78 -0.58 8.54
CA SER A 56 -13.86 -1.33 9.40
C SER A 56 -14.24 -2.81 9.42
N GLY A 57 -13.24 -3.69 9.35
CA GLY A 57 -13.45 -5.15 9.38
C GLY A 57 -13.97 -5.77 8.08
N CYS A 58 -14.18 -5.02 6.98
CA CYS A 58 -14.68 -5.57 5.71
C CYS A 58 -13.67 -6.38 4.89
N GLY A 59 -12.41 -6.52 5.36
CA GLY A 59 -11.41 -7.36 4.68
C GLY A 59 -10.29 -6.62 3.94
N LYS A 60 -10.21 -5.28 3.96
CA LYS A 60 -9.22 -4.46 3.23
C LYS A 60 -7.76 -4.87 3.50
N SER A 61 -7.35 -4.89 4.76
CA SER A 61 -5.98 -5.29 5.14
C SER A 61 -5.72 -6.77 4.85
N THR A 62 -6.75 -7.62 4.88
CA THR A 62 -6.62 -9.03 4.47
C THR A 62 -6.36 -9.14 2.97
N LEU A 63 -7.14 -8.43 2.15
CA LEU A 63 -6.91 -8.36 0.70
C LEU A 63 -5.49 -7.84 0.41
N LEU A 64 -5.09 -6.73 1.04
CA LEU A 64 -3.75 -6.16 0.87
C LEU A 64 -2.64 -7.18 1.19
N ARG A 65 -2.77 -7.92 2.30
CA ARG A 65 -1.79 -8.94 2.73
C ARG A 65 -1.74 -10.16 1.82
N CYS A 66 -2.80 -10.45 1.06
CA CYS A 66 -2.77 -11.49 0.04
C CYS A 66 -1.88 -11.10 -1.15
N LEU A 67 -1.75 -9.80 -1.46
CA LEU A 67 -0.97 -9.33 -2.60
C LEU A 67 0.56 -9.51 -2.40
N ASN A 68 1.04 -9.80 -1.19
CA ASN A 68 2.46 -10.08 -0.92
C ASN A 68 2.70 -11.35 -0.12
N ARG A 69 1.72 -12.23 -0.06
CA ARG A 69 1.78 -13.50 0.69
C ARG A 69 1.98 -13.35 2.20
N MET A 70 1.63 -12.18 2.78
CA MET A 70 1.66 -12.00 4.22
C MET A 70 0.47 -12.67 4.92
N HIS A 71 -0.64 -12.90 4.22
CA HIS A 71 -1.81 -13.57 4.79
C HIS A 71 -1.47 -14.99 5.29
N GLU A 72 -0.70 -15.74 4.51
CA GLU A 72 -0.31 -17.13 4.84
C GLU A 72 0.65 -17.26 6.03
N THR A 73 1.16 -16.13 6.58
CA THR A 73 1.96 -16.16 7.82
C THR A 73 1.11 -16.35 9.07
N VAL A 74 -0.21 -16.21 8.95
CA VAL A 74 -1.15 -16.45 10.03
C VAL A 74 -1.52 -17.92 10.06
N PRO A 75 -1.38 -18.63 11.21
CA PRO A 75 -1.76 -20.03 11.32
C PRO A 75 -3.21 -20.28 10.90
N GLY A 76 -3.43 -21.29 10.03
CA GLY A 76 -4.74 -21.63 9.49
C GLY A 76 -5.28 -20.70 8.42
N ALA A 77 -4.52 -19.67 8.00
CA ALA A 77 -4.91 -18.83 6.88
C ALA A 77 -4.69 -19.54 5.54
N ARG A 78 -5.65 -19.37 4.62
CA ARG A 78 -5.62 -19.96 3.27
C ARG A 78 -5.99 -18.91 2.23
N VAL A 79 -5.46 -19.06 1.03
CA VAL A 79 -5.78 -18.25 -0.14
C VAL A 79 -6.18 -19.17 -1.28
N GLU A 80 -7.33 -18.88 -1.89
CA GLU A 80 -7.87 -19.56 -3.07
C GLU A 80 -7.95 -18.55 -4.23
N GLY A 81 -8.06 -19.03 -5.46
CA GLY A 81 -7.99 -18.17 -6.66
C GLY A 81 -6.56 -17.88 -7.08
N THR A 82 -6.39 -16.85 -7.90
CA THR A 82 -5.06 -16.48 -8.43
C THR A 82 -4.72 -15.03 -8.14
N VAL A 83 -3.44 -14.79 -7.87
CA VAL A 83 -2.85 -13.44 -7.79
C VAL A 83 -1.62 -13.43 -8.67
N GLU A 84 -1.60 -12.55 -9.66
CA GLU A 84 -0.46 -12.31 -10.52
C GLU A 84 0.13 -10.93 -10.23
N ILE A 85 1.46 -10.85 -10.16
CA ILE A 85 2.20 -9.59 -10.03
C ILE A 85 3.19 -9.53 -11.18
N LEU A 86 3.09 -8.49 -12.01
CA LEU A 86 3.93 -8.31 -13.20
C LEU A 86 3.96 -9.58 -14.08
N GLY A 87 2.81 -10.23 -14.26
CA GLY A 87 2.65 -11.44 -15.05
C GLY A 87 3.11 -12.74 -14.37
N THR A 88 3.53 -12.70 -13.11
CA THR A 88 3.96 -13.89 -12.36
C THR A 88 2.92 -14.26 -11.31
N ALA A 89 2.42 -15.50 -11.35
CA ALA A 89 1.52 -16.05 -10.31
C ALA A 89 2.28 -16.20 -9.00
N ILE A 90 1.86 -15.47 -7.96
CA ILE A 90 2.61 -15.42 -6.70
C ILE A 90 2.31 -16.60 -5.76
N TYR A 91 1.20 -17.31 -5.97
CA TYR A 91 0.81 -18.54 -5.25
C TYR A 91 1.07 -19.81 -6.05
N GLY A 92 1.76 -19.71 -7.21
CA GLY A 92 2.13 -20.86 -8.04
C GLY A 92 3.21 -21.74 -7.40
N GLU A 93 3.28 -23.01 -7.85
CA GLU A 93 4.33 -23.93 -7.46
C GLU A 93 5.72 -23.34 -7.76
N GLY A 94 6.66 -23.48 -6.81
CA GLY A 94 8.03 -22.97 -6.95
C GLY A 94 8.19 -21.47 -6.68
N THR A 95 7.12 -20.70 -6.49
CA THR A 95 7.23 -19.26 -6.18
C THR A 95 7.53 -19.04 -4.71
N SER A 96 8.71 -18.54 -4.41
CA SER A 96 9.12 -18.25 -3.03
C SER A 96 8.44 -16.98 -2.49
N PRO A 97 7.84 -16.98 -1.27
CA PRO A 97 7.34 -15.77 -0.61
C PRO A 97 8.40 -14.68 -0.47
N ILE A 98 9.67 -15.06 -0.27
CA ILE A 98 10.79 -14.13 -0.16
C ILE A 98 11.01 -13.42 -1.50
N ALA A 99 10.95 -14.14 -2.62
CA ALA A 99 11.08 -13.55 -3.95
C ALA A 99 9.94 -12.56 -4.23
N VAL A 100 8.70 -12.91 -3.88
CA VAL A 100 7.54 -12.00 -4.01
C VAL A 100 7.76 -10.72 -3.20
N ARG A 101 8.13 -10.83 -1.91
CA ARG A 101 8.31 -9.70 -1.01
C ARG A 101 9.50 -8.79 -1.34
N ARG A 102 10.41 -9.21 -2.22
CA ARG A 102 11.45 -8.32 -2.78
C ARG A 102 10.85 -7.30 -3.76
N HIS A 103 9.85 -7.73 -4.54
CA HIS A 103 9.23 -6.88 -5.54
C HIS A 103 8.01 -6.12 -5.01
N VAL A 104 7.48 -6.54 -3.84
CA VAL A 104 6.28 -5.97 -3.21
C VAL A 104 6.62 -5.53 -1.80
N GLY A 105 6.93 -4.25 -1.64
CA GLY A 105 7.15 -3.63 -0.32
C GLY A 105 5.83 -3.50 0.45
N MET A 106 5.90 -3.52 1.79
CA MET A 106 4.73 -3.29 2.64
C MET A 106 5.06 -2.38 3.82
N VAL A 107 4.15 -1.45 4.08
CA VAL A 107 4.17 -0.54 5.22
C VAL A 107 2.88 -0.73 6.01
N PHE A 108 3.01 -0.91 7.33
CA PHE A 108 1.90 -1.19 8.23
C PHE A 108 1.28 0.09 8.79
N GLN A 109 0.08 -0.03 9.32
CA GLN A 109 -0.68 1.05 9.93
C GLN A 109 0.09 1.75 11.05
N ARG A 110 0.71 0.97 11.95
CA ARG A 110 1.60 1.51 12.98
C ARG A 110 3.02 1.52 12.45
N PRO A 111 3.77 2.62 12.64
CA PRO A 111 5.18 2.63 12.35
C PRO A 111 5.89 1.51 13.12
N THR A 112 6.70 0.73 12.42
CA THR A 112 7.42 -0.42 12.99
C THR A 112 8.92 -0.31 12.69
N PRO A 113 9.61 0.77 13.12
CA PRO A 113 11.05 0.79 13.06
C PRO A 113 11.63 -0.31 13.94
N PHE A 114 12.76 -0.88 13.57
CA PHE A 114 13.48 -1.81 14.42
C PHE A 114 14.09 -1.03 15.60
N PRO A 115 13.67 -1.28 16.85
CA PRO A 115 13.98 -0.39 17.98
C PRO A 115 15.48 -0.39 18.38
N THR A 116 16.18 -1.46 18.07
CA THR A 116 17.62 -1.61 18.35
C THR A 116 18.53 -1.10 17.23
N MET A 117 17.95 -0.59 16.14
CA MET A 117 18.67 -0.14 14.96
C MET A 117 18.67 1.39 14.86
N SER A 118 19.74 1.93 14.27
CA SER A 118 19.82 3.33 13.88
C SER A 118 18.86 3.66 12.73
N VAL A 119 18.72 4.94 12.40
CA VAL A 119 17.98 5.39 11.21
C VAL A 119 18.55 4.72 9.95
N ARG A 120 19.88 4.77 9.77
CA ARG A 120 20.58 4.15 8.65
C ARG A 120 20.33 2.64 8.58
N ASP A 121 20.51 1.94 9.69
CA ASP A 121 20.38 0.48 9.72
C ASP A 121 18.93 0.02 9.50
N ASN A 122 17.94 0.79 9.93
CA ASN A 122 16.55 0.53 9.63
C ASN A 122 16.29 0.52 8.12
N VAL A 123 16.79 1.51 7.39
CA VAL A 123 16.64 1.57 5.93
C VAL A 123 17.41 0.44 5.26
N ALA A 124 18.65 0.18 5.71
CA ALA A 124 19.51 -0.85 5.14
C ALA A 124 19.05 -2.28 5.47
N ALA A 125 18.19 -2.49 6.45
CA ALA A 125 17.79 -3.82 6.91
C ALA A 125 17.19 -4.69 5.79
N GLY A 126 16.39 -4.10 4.89
CA GLY A 126 15.82 -4.79 3.75
C GLY A 126 16.85 -5.29 2.75
N LEU A 127 17.96 -4.56 2.59
CA LEU A 127 19.02 -4.88 1.62
C LEU A 127 19.74 -6.18 1.96
N ARG A 128 19.96 -6.47 3.25
CA ARG A 128 20.64 -7.70 3.70
C ARG A 128 19.94 -8.97 3.22
N VAL A 129 18.62 -8.92 3.05
CA VAL A 129 17.80 -10.04 2.59
C VAL A 129 17.53 -9.95 1.08
N ALA A 130 17.30 -8.76 0.55
CA ALA A 130 16.92 -8.53 -0.84
C ALA A 130 18.11 -8.64 -1.80
N ASN A 131 19.29 -8.14 -1.42
CA ASN A 131 20.45 -8.02 -2.33
C ASN A 131 21.41 -9.22 -2.28
N ARG A 132 20.94 -10.42 -1.97
CA ARG A 132 21.79 -11.62 -1.91
C ARG A 132 22.53 -11.95 -3.20
N LYS A 133 22.05 -11.45 -4.35
CA LYS A 133 22.63 -11.70 -5.69
C LYS A 133 23.29 -10.47 -6.31
N GLY A 134 23.44 -9.36 -5.58
CA GLY A 134 24.00 -8.12 -6.14
C GLY A 134 23.10 -7.45 -7.20
N GLU A 135 21.80 -7.71 -7.16
CA GLU A 135 20.83 -7.18 -8.13
C GLU A 135 20.56 -5.68 -7.96
N ILE A 136 20.85 -5.12 -6.76
CA ILE A 136 20.72 -3.71 -6.45
C ILE A 136 22.09 -3.06 -6.54
N SER A 137 22.31 -2.24 -7.57
CA SER A 137 23.56 -1.51 -7.77
C SER A 137 23.67 -0.30 -6.83
N GLY A 138 24.90 0.00 -6.40
CA GLY A 138 25.25 1.10 -5.51
C GLY A 138 25.74 0.61 -4.14
N SER A 139 26.43 1.47 -3.42
CA SER A 139 26.83 1.23 -2.03
C SER A 139 25.60 1.28 -1.11
N THR A 140 25.69 0.64 0.05
CA THR A 140 24.60 0.70 1.04
C THR A 140 24.26 2.13 1.42
N ASP A 141 25.24 3.01 1.52
CA ASP A 141 25.02 4.42 1.91
C ASP A 141 24.31 5.22 0.82
N GLU A 142 24.67 5.02 -0.44
CA GLU A 142 23.97 5.63 -1.57
C GLU A 142 22.51 5.20 -1.64
N ILE A 143 22.25 3.91 -1.42
CA ILE A 143 20.86 3.39 -1.42
C ILE A 143 20.06 3.92 -0.24
N VAL A 144 20.68 4.02 0.94
CA VAL A 144 20.05 4.60 2.13
C VAL A 144 19.69 6.06 1.91
N GLU A 145 20.63 6.85 1.37
CA GLU A 145 20.38 8.24 1.03
C GLU A 145 19.25 8.38 0.00
N GLU A 146 19.32 7.66 -1.12
CA GLU A 146 18.26 7.65 -2.15
C GLU A 146 16.89 7.32 -1.55
N ALA A 147 16.82 6.27 -0.71
CA ALA A 147 15.58 5.84 -0.10
C ALA A 147 15.01 6.89 0.88
N LEU A 148 15.86 7.54 1.67
CA LEU A 148 15.46 8.62 2.58
C LEU A 148 15.04 9.88 1.82
N GLN A 149 15.70 10.22 0.71
CA GLN A 149 15.31 11.32 -0.17
C GLN A 149 13.93 11.06 -0.76
N ARG A 150 13.72 9.87 -1.33
CA ARG A 150 12.44 9.46 -1.90
C ARG A 150 11.31 9.40 -0.88
N ALA A 151 11.62 9.14 0.40
CA ALA A 151 10.67 9.18 1.50
C ALA A 151 10.46 10.58 2.10
N GLY A 152 11.07 11.63 1.51
CA GLY A 152 10.99 13.01 2.02
C GLY A 152 11.52 13.17 3.44
N LEU A 153 12.46 12.31 3.87
CA LEU A 153 12.98 12.30 5.24
C LEU A 153 14.45 12.74 5.34
N TRP A 154 15.21 12.71 4.24
CA TRP A 154 16.64 12.96 4.22
C TRP A 154 17.05 14.26 4.91
N ALA A 155 16.41 15.37 4.55
CA ALA A 155 16.74 16.69 5.12
C ALA A 155 16.59 16.76 6.65
N GLU A 156 15.73 15.91 7.22
CA GLU A 156 15.45 15.87 8.66
C GLU A 156 16.39 14.94 9.44
N VAL A 157 17.07 13.99 8.76
CA VAL A 157 17.84 12.92 9.43
C VAL A 157 19.30 12.77 8.98
N LYS A 158 19.75 13.48 7.93
CA LYS A 158 21.09 13.31 7.34
C LYS A 158 22.24 13.48 8.34
N ASP A 159 22.09 14.35 9.33
CA ASP A 159 23.10 14.64 10.35
C ASP A 159 23.00 13.72 11.58
N ARG A 160 22.04 12.79 11.62
CA ARG A 160 21.79 11.87 12.73
C ARG A 160 21.43 10.44 12.29
N LEU A 161 22.03 10.00 11.19
CA LEU A 161 21.79 8.66 10.62
C LEU A 161 22.12 7.51 11.58
N ASN A 162 23.05 7.73 12.50
CA ASN A 162 23.46 6.75 13.51
C ASN A 162 22.63 6.79 14.79
N ASP A 163 21.73 7.76 14.94
CA ASP A 163 20.86 7.84 16.10
C ASP A 163 19.79 6.75 16.06
N SER A 164 19.23 6.44 17.24
CA SER A 164 18.13 5.47 17.34
C SER A 164 16.90 5.96 16.58
N ALA A 165 16.33 5.08 15.76
CA ALA A 165 15.08 5.35 15.06
C ALA A 165 13.89 5.63 16.01
N MET A 166 13.98 5.19 17.27
CA MET A 166 12.92 5.43 18.28
C MET A 166 12.86 6.89 18.74
N GLY A 167 13.91 7.69 18.52
CA GLY A 167 13.93 9.13 18.80
C GLY A 167 13.20 9.98 17.75
N LEU A 168 12.71 9.39 16.67
CA LEU A 168 11.95 10.07 15.63
C LEU A 168 10.49 10.28 16.03
N SER A 169 9.84 11.35 15.52
CA SER A 169 8.40 11.53 15.65
C SER A 169 7.61 10.44 14.91
N GLY A 170 6.33 10.24 15.23
CA GLY A 170 5.50 9.22 14.59
C GLY A 170 5.47 9.35 13.04
N GLY A 171 5.35 10.58 12.53
CA GLY A 171 5.38 10.83 11.10
C GLY A 171 6.76 10.57 10.47
N GLN A 172 7.85 10.87 11.18
CA GLN A 172 9.20 10.53 10.74
C GLN A 172 9.43 9.02 10.75
N GLN A 173 8.95 8.31 11.79
CA GLN A 173 9.04 6.84 11.85
C GLN A 173 8.25 6.19 10.70
N GLN A 174 7.08 6.72 10.35
CA GLN A 174 6.30 6.21 9.22
C GLN A 174 7.05 6.40 7.90
N ARG A 175 7.61 7.59 7.66
CA ARG A 175 8.42 7.85 6.46
C ARG A 175 9.72 7.01 6.46
N LEU A 176 10.30 6.71 7.62
CA LEU A 176 11.41 5.78 7.74
C LEU A 176 11.01 4.35 7.32
N CYS A 177 9.82 3.88 7.72
CA CYS A 177 9.29 2.59 7.29
C CYS A 177 9.04 2.54 5.78
N ILE A 178 8.59 3.67 5.18
CA ILE A 178 8.47 3.79 3.73
C ILE A 178 9.86 3.76 3.08
N ALA A 179 10.85 4.51 3.59
CA ALA A 179 12.22 4.49 3.09
C ALA A 179 12.81 3.06 3.12
N ARG A 180 12.62 2.34 4.22
CA ARG A 180 13.03 0.93 4.35
C ARG A 180 12.41 0.04 3.27
N ALA A 181 11.14 0.24 2.96
CA ALA A 181 10.47 -0.50 1.90
C ALA A 181 11.01 -0.12 0.50
N LEU A 182 11.29 1.16 0.26
CA LEU A 182 11.81 1.68 -1.00
C LEU A 182 13.27 1.29 -1.28
N ALA A 183 14.08 1.07 -0.23
CA ALA A 183 15.50 0.68 -0.36
C ALA A 183 15.68 -0.63 -1.15
N THR A 184 14.69 -1.51 -1.14
CA THR A 184 14.71 -2.75 -1.93
C THR A 184 14.32 -2.55 -3.40
N ARG A 185 14.07 -1.31 -3.81
CA ARG A 185 13.60 -0.92 -5.16
C ARG A 185 12.41 -1.76 -5.63
N PRO A 186 11.32 -1.83 -4.84
CA PRO A 186 10.16 -2.63 -5.19
C PRO A 186 9.45 -2.07 -6.42
N ARG A 187 8.70 -2.92 -7.12
CA ARG A 187 7.82 -2.51 -8.25
C ARG A 187 6.43 -2.13 -7.77
N VAL A 188 6.06 -2.63 -6.60
CA VAL A 188 4.77 -2.36 -5.94
C VAL A 188 5.03 -2.03 -4.48
N ILE A 189 4.33 -1.05 -3.93
CA ILE A 189 4.29 -0.78 -2.49
C ILE A 189 2.84 -0.86 -1.98
N LEU A 190 2.66 -1.59 -0.89
CA LEU A 190 1.40 -1.78 -0.21
C LEU A 190 1.41 -0.97 1.08
N LEU A 191 0.41 -0.11 1.28
CA LEU A 191 0.30 0.78 2.43
C LEU A 191 -1.00 0.46 3.18
N ASP A 192 -0.89 -0.08 4.38
CA ASP A 192 -2.04 -0.43 5.24
C ASP A 192 -2.32 0.74 6.20
N GLU A 193 -3.28 1.61 5.88
CA GLU A 193 -3.67 2.80 6.65
C GLU A 193 -2.48 3.65 7.14
N PRO A 194 -1.56 4.10 6.27
CA PRO A 194 -0.26 4.65 6.67
C PRO A 194 -0.33 5.97 7.43
N THR A 195 -1.49 6.61 7.50
CA THR A 195 -1.68 7.92 8.13
C THR A 195 -2.63 7.90 9.33
N ALA A 196 -3.18 6.74 9.70
CA ALA A 196 -4.24 6.62 10.71
C ALA A 196 -3.86 7.13 12.12
N SER A 197 -2.57 7.18 12.43
CA SER A 197 -2.06 7.59 13.75
C SER A 197 -1.18 8.84 13.67
N LEU A 198 -1.26 9.60 12.57
CA LEU A 198 -0.42 10.77 12.32
C LEU A 198 -1.19 12.07 12.55
N ASP A 199 -0.45 13.11 12.93
CA ASP A 199 -0.95 14.47 12.93
C ASP A 199 -1.23 14.99 11.50
N PRO A 200 -2.02 16.07 11.33
CA PRO A 200 -2.40 16.56 10.00
C PRO A 200 -1.22 16.92 9.10
N LEU A 201 -0.15 17.51 9.63
CA LEU A 201 1.03 17.90 8.86
C LEU A 201 1.81 16.69 8.38
N SER A 202 2.00 15.69 9.27
CA SER A 202 2.64 14.43 8.93
C SER A 202 1.80 13.64 7.91
N THR A 203 0.47 13.67 8.04
CA THR A 203 -0.46 13.07 7.07
C THR A 203 -0.27 13.68 5.68
N GLN A 204 -0.25 15.01 5.58
CA GLN A 204 -0.03 15.71 4.31
C GLN A 204 1.28 15.29 3.66
N LYS A 205 2.39 15.25 4.42
CA LYS A 205 3.70 14.82 3.90
C LYS A 205 3.67 13.39 3.34
N VAL A 206 2.95 12.48 4.00
CA VAL A 206 2.80 11.09 3.51
C VAL A 206 1.91 11.04 2.26
N GLU A 207 0.85 11.85 2.18
CA GLU A 207 -0.01 11.95 0.99
C GLU A 207 0.76 12.47 -0.23
N GLU A 208 1.53 13.54 -0.07
CA GLU A 208 2.41 14.10 -1.11
C GLU A 208 3.42 13.07 -1.59
N LEU A 209 4.07 12.37 -0.65
CA LEU A 209 4.99 11.28 -0.95
C LEU A 209 4.33 10.16 -1.76
N VAL A 210 3.16 9.68 -1.37
CA VAL A 210 2.41 8.62 -2.07
C VAL A 210 2.10 9.06 -3.50
N TYR A 211 1.69 10.31 -3.68
CA TYR A 211 1.39 10.88 -4.99
C TYR A 211 2.62 10.93 -5.92
N GLU A 212 3.79 11.29 -5.38
CA GLU A 212 5.04 11.32 -6.14
C GLU A 212 5.54 9.91 -6.49
N LEU A 213 5.44 8.96 -5.57
CA LEU A 213 5.90 7.58 -5.75
C LEU A 213 5.27 6.89 -6.96
N ARG A 214 4.02 7.21 -7.32
CA ARG A 214 3.32 6.61 -8.46
C ARG A 214 4.05 6.74 -9.80
N GLN A 215 4.95 7.71 -9.95
CA GLN A 215 5.73 7.88 -11.18
C GLN A 215 6.70 6.72 -11.43
N THR A 216 7.10 6.01 -10.39
CA THR A 216 8.14 4.96 -10.45
C THR A 216 7.72 3.63 -9.84
N VAL A 217 6.68 3.63 -8.97
CA VAL A 217 6.23 2.46 -8.22
C VAL A 217 4.70 2.43 -8.24
N SER A 218 4.12 1.27 -8.44
CA SER A 218 2.67 1.09 -8.28
C SER A 218 2.31 1.07 -6.80
N VAL A 219 1.33 1.84 -6.39
CA VAL A 219 0.93 1.97 -4.98
C VAL A 219 -0.47 1.40 -4.78
N VAL A 220 -0.62 0.52 -3.79
CA VAL A 220 -1.95 0.11 -3.29
C VAL A 220 -2.06 0.56 -1.84
N ILE A 221 -3.03 1.41 -1.57
CA ILE A 221 -3.24 1.98 -0.23
C ILE A 221 -4.61 1.59 0.33
N VAL A 222 -4.62 1.06 1.53
CA VAL A 222 -5.85 0.89 2.32
C VAL A 222 -6.06 2.15 3.15
N THR A 223 -7.26 2.70 3.09
CA THR A 223 -7.66 3.81 3.97
C THR A 223 -9.17 3.76 4.27
N HIS A 224 -9.54 4.21 5.45
CA HIS A 224 -10.93 4.48 5.82
C HIS A 224 -11.31 5.96 5.61
N ASN A 225 -10.33 6.80 5.25
CA ASN A 225 -10.56 8.22 4.96
C ASN A 225 -10.88 8.43 3.47
N MET A 226 -12.15 8.64 3.17
CA MET A 226 -12.64 8.85 1.80
C MET A 226 -12.04 10.10 1.15
N GLN A 227 -11.82 11.17 1.92
CA GLN A 227 -11.23 12.39 1.39
C GLN A 227 -9.75 12.17 1.02
N GLN A 228 -9.02 11.36 1.78
CA GLN A 228 -7.67 10.94 1.44
C GLN A 228 -7.67 10.14 0.13
N ALA A 229 -8.50 9.10 0.03
CA ALA A 229 -8.61 8.30 -1.20
C ALA A 229 -8.91 9.20 -2.41
N ALA A 230 -9.89 10.12 -2.30
CA ALA A 230 -10.24 11.04 -3.37
C ALA A 230 -9.11 11.98 -3.80
N ARG A 231 -8.20 12.36 -2.87
CA ARG A 231 -7.10 13.28 -3.19
C ARG A 231 -5.91 12.62 -3.84
N ILE A 232 -5.56 11.39 -3.41
CA ILE A 232 -4.26 10.81 -3.77
C ILE A 232 -4.35 9.62 -4.71
N SER A 233 -5.51 8.99 -4.91
CA SER A 233 -5.61 7.79 -5.74
C SER A 233 -6.13 8.08 -7.15
N ASP A 234 -5.62 7.32 -8.11
CA ASP A 234 -6.05 7.31 -9.49
C ASP A 234 -7.26 6.39 -9.68
N CYS A 235 -7.24 5.23 -9.01
CA CYS A 235 -8.33 4.24 -8.99
C CYS A 235 -8.75 3.96 -7.55
N THR A 236 -10.01 3.57 -7.38
CA THR A 236 -10.54 3.19 -6.07
C THR A 236 -11.33 1.89 -6.16
N ALA A 237 -11.05 0.99 -5.22
CA ALA A 237 -11.76 -0.27 -5.01
C ALA A 237 -12.61 -0.14 -3.73
N PHE A 238 -13.92 -0.31 -3.83
CA PHE A 238 -14.81 -0.36 -2.67
C PHE A 238 -15.06 -1.79 -2.25
N LEU A 239 -14.64 -2.12 -1.03
CA LEU A 239 -14.81 -3.44 -0.43
C LEU A 239 -15.89 -3.41 0.67
N LEU A 240 -16.83 -4.36 0.63
CA LEU A 240 -17.89 -4.49 1.60
C LEU A 240 -18.08 -5.96 1.97
N ALA A 241 -18.05 -6.28 3.27
CA ALA A 241 -18.27 -7.63 3.79
C ALA A 241 -17.40 -8.74 3.11
N GLY A 242 -16.20 -8.38 2.69
CA GLY A 242 -15.26 -9.28 2.01
C GLY A 242 -15.40 -9.32 0.50
N GLU A 243 -16.36 -8.65 -0.08
CA GLU A 243 -16.61 -8.63 -1.53
C GLU A 243 -16.17 -7.30 -2.15
N LEU A 244 -15.63 -7.36 -3.37
CA LEU A 244 -15.36 -6.17 -4.17
C LEU A 244 -16.68 -5.73 -4.81
N VAL A 245 -17.21 -4.61 -4.33
CA VAL A 245 -18.48 -4.05 -4.81
C VAL A 245 -18.29 -3.27 -6.10
N GLU A 246 -17.27 -2.42 -6.13
CA GLU A 246 -16.99 -1.57 -7.28
C GLU A 246 -15.48 -1.27 -7.37
N PHE A 247 -14.96 -1.19 -8.59
CA PHE A 247 -13.59 -0.77 -8.89
C PHE A 247 -13.59 0.10 -10.13
N ASP A 248 -13.24 1.36 -9.98
CA ASP A 248 -13.26 2.32 -11.09
C ASP A 248 -12.20 3.41 -10.90
N SER A 249 -12.13 4.37 -11.84
CA SER A 249 -11.40 5.60 -11.62
C SER A 249 -11.89 6.26 -10.31
N THR A 250 -10.99 6.84 -9.55
CA THR A 250 -11.37 7.52 -8.30
C THR A 250 -12.43 8.59 -8.55
N ARG A 251 -12.30 9.32 -9.66
CA ARG A 251 -13.28 10.33 -10.04
C ARG A 251 -14.67 9.73 -10.20
N ASP A 252 -14.80 8.70 -11.03
CA ASP A 252 -16.11 8.12 -11.35
C ASP A 252 -16.74 7.47 -10.12
N LEU A 253 -15.96 6.72 -9.34
CA LEU A 253 -16.47 6.08 -8.12
C LEU A 253 -17.00 7.09 -7.08
N PHE A 254 -16.38 8.28 -6.96
CA PHE A 254 -16.81 9.30 -6.01
C PHE A 254 -17.89 10.26 -6.55
N THR A 255 -18.02 10.42 -7.88
CA THR A 255 -18.97 11.39 -8.48
C THR A 255 -20.14 10.75 -9.17
N ALA A 256 -20.00 9.54 -9.67
CA ALA A 256 -21.03 8.80 -10.41
C ALA A 256 -20.91 7.28 -10.16
N PRO A 257 -21.00 6.82 -8.89
CA PRO A 257 -20.90 5.40 -8.55
C PRO A 257 -22.00 4.60 -9.25
N LYS A 258 -21.62 3.39 -9.71
CA LYS A 258 -22.51 2.49 -10.46
C LYS A 258 -23.36 1.61 -9.53
N ASP A 259 -22.81 1.27 -8.34
CA ASP A 259 -23.49 0.44 -7.37
C ASP A 259 -24.12 1.30 -6.25
N PRO A 260 -25.42 1.12 -5.93
CA PRO A 260 -26.09 1.89 -4.87
C PRO A 260 -25.44 1.77 -3.48
N ARG A 261 -24.73 0.65 -3.21
CA ARG A 261 -23.97 0.45 -1.97
C ARG A 261 -22.76 1.38 -1.91
N THR A 262 -22.09 1.57 -3.06
CA THR A 262 -20.99 2.54 -3.20
C THR A 262 -21.52 3.95 -2.98
N GLU A 263 -22.62 4.32 -3.63
CA GLU A 263 -23.24 5.64 -3.45
C GLU A 263 -23.58 5.92 -1.97
N SER A 264 -24.23 4.96 -1.31
CA SER A 264 -24.54 5.08 0.11
C SER A 264 -23.31 5.27 0.97
N TYR A 265 -22.21 4.56 0.67
CA TYR A 265 -20.97 4.64 1.42
C TYR A 265 -20.27 5.98 1.22
N VAL A 266 -20.07 6.43 -0.02
CA VAL A 266 -19.32 7.67 -0.33
C VAL A 266 -20.10 8.94 0.06
N THR A 267 -21.43 8.87 0.14
CA THR A 267 -22.28 9.98 0.61
C THR A 267 -22.49 9.99 2.13
N GLY A 268 -21.92 9.02 2.85
CA GLY A 268 -22.08 8.92 4.31
C GLY A 268 -23.48 8.49 4.79
N ARG A 269 -24.29 7.90 3.90
CA ARG A 269 -25.64 7.36 4.23
C ARG A 269 -25.59 5.89 4.65
N PHE A 270 -24.37 5.37 4.85
CA PHE A 270 -24.11 3.99 5.23
C PHE A 270 -24.23 3.86 6.77
N GLY A 271 -25.29 3.22 7.25
CA GLY A 271 -25.59 2.99 8.66
C GLY A 271 -26.89 2.22 8.82
#